data_0e2405522202bddc069130946f67353b
#
_entry.id   0e2405522202bddc069130946f67353b
#
_cell.length_a   1.000
_cell.length_b   1.000
_cell.length_c   1.000
_cell.angle_alpha   90.00
_cell.angle_beta   90.00
_cell.angle_gamma   90.00
#
_symmetry.space_group_name_H-M   'P 1'
#
loop_
_entity.id
_entity.type
_entity.pdbx_description
1 polymer ?
#
loop_
_entity_poly.entity_id
_entity_poly.type
_entity_poly.pdbx_seq_one_letter_code
_entity_poly.pdbx_strand_id
1 'polypeptide(L)' 'MKAENQCVICGKQIEGYGNNAEPLAHGRCCDFCNAGVIARRLEDLK' A
#
# COMPACT_ATOMS: atom_id res chain seq x y z
N MET A 1 0.96 18.76 6.98
CA MET A 1 0.83 18.08 7.10
C MET A 1 1.09 16.78 6.88
N LYS A 2 0.97 15.94 7.52
CA LYS A 2 1.34 14.74 7.40
C LYS A 2 0.41 13.90 6.75
N ALA A 3 0.70 13.10 5.95
CA ALA A 3 -0.20 12.28 5.18
C ALA A 3 -0.16 10.86 5.68
N GLU A 4 -0.33 10.70 6.96
CA GLU A 4 -0.23 9.38 7.55
C GLU A 4 -1.29 8.43 7.05
N ASN A 5 -2.46 8.96 6.71
CA ASN A 5 -3.52 8.11 6.24
C ASN A 5 -3.66 8.15 4.73
N GLN A 6 -2.61 8.49 4.06
CA GLN A 6 -2.65 8.59 2.62
C GLN A 6 -1.89 7.45 1.99
N CYS A 7 -2.48 6.86 0.96
CA CYS A 7 -1.84 5.76 0.24
C CYS A 7 -0.58 6.27 -0.45
N VAL A 8 0.53 5.58 -0.22
CA VAL A 8 1.79 6.01 -0.81
C VAL A 8 1.91 5.60 -2.27
N ILE A 9 0.96 4.84 -2.77
CA ILE A 9 1.00 4.38 -4.15
C ILE A 9 0.10 5.24 -5.04
N CYS A 10 -1.17 5.39 -4.68
CA CYS A 10 -2.09 6.13 -5.52
C CYS A 10 -2.45 7.51 -4.97
N GLY A 11 -2.10 7.81 -3.74
CA GLY A 11 -2.35 9.11 -3.16
C GLY A 11 -3.71 9.32 -2.55
N LYS A 12 -4.57 8.32 -2.61
CA LYS A 12 -5.90 8.46 -2.04
C LYS A 12 -5.85 8.29 -0.53
N GLN A 13 -6.85 8.81 0.13
CA GLN A 13 -6.92 8.69 1.56
C GLN A 13 -7.26 7.26 1.95
N ILE A 14 -6.56 6.75 2.95
CA ILE A 14 -6.79 5.41 3.44
C ILE A 14 -7.86 5.48 4.51
N GLU A 15 -8.83 4.58 4.42
CA GLU A 15 -9.84 4.47 5.46
C GLU A 15 -9.38 3.39 6.41
N GLY A 16 -9.30 3.71 7.68
CA GLY A 16 -8.85 2.77 8.68
C GLY A 16 -7.34 2.70 8.77
N TYR A 17 -6.85 1.55 9.12
CA TYR A 17 -5.44 1.39 9.40
C TYR A 17 -4.57 1.29 8.15
N GLY A 18 -5.11 0.82 7.08
CA GLY A 18 -4.36 0.66 5.86
C GLY A 18 -3.59 -0.64 5.81
N ASN A 19 -2.73 -0.77 4.81
CA ASN A 19 -1.97 -1.97 4.57
C ASN A 19 -0.52 -1.62 4.29
N ASN A 20 0.38 -2.56 4.55
CA ASN A 20 1.78 -2.38 4.27
C ASN A 20 2.00 -2.33 2.76
N ALA A 21 2.63 -1.28 2.26
CA ALA A 21 2.81 -1.09 0.83
C ALA A 21 4.07 -1.74 0.27
N GLU A 22 4.95 -2.23 1.12
CA GLU A 22 6.16 -2.85 0.62
C GLU A 22 5.87 -4.20 -0.02
N PRO A 23 6.57 -4.56 -1.06
CA PRO A 23 7.79 -3.94 -1.58
C PRO A 23 7.56 -2.87 -2.65
N LEU A 24 6.31 -2.53 -2.96
CA LEU A 24 6.07 -1.54 -4.00
C LEU A 24 6.49 -0.14 -3.57
N ALA A 25 6.25 0.19 -2.30
CA ALA A 25 6.59 1.49 -1.78
C ALA A 25 6.78 1.38 -0.28
N HIS A 26 7.39 2.40 0.29
CA HIS A 26 7.60 2.42 1.73
C HIS A 26 6.45 3.18 2.37
N GLY A 27 5.72 2.53 3.25
CA GLY A 27 4.61 3.15 3.92
C GLY A 27 3.36 2.29 3.87
N ARG A 28 2.19 2.94 3.80
CA ARG A 28 0.94 2.23 3.79
C ARG A 28 0.17 2.49 2.51
N CYS A 29 -0.70 1.58 2.16
CA CYS A 29 -1.52 1.72 0.97
C CYS A 29 -2.96 1.42 1.30
N CYS A 30 -3.86 1.84 0.41
CA CYS A 30 -5.28 1.58 0.58
C CYS A 30 -5.58 0.15 0.17
N ASP A 31 -6.82 -0.27 0.45
CA ASP A 31 -7.21 -1.64 0.14
C ASP A 31 -7.11 -1.95 -1.34
N PHE A 32 -7.41 -0.97 -2.17
CA PHE A 32 -7.36 -1.18 -3.61
C PHE A 32 -5.92 -1.47 -4.05
N CYS A 33 -4.97 -0.68 -3.57
CA CYS A 33 -3.58 -0.87 -3.95
C CYS A 33 -2.98 -2.10 -3.28
N ASN A 34 -3.56 -2.53 -2.17
CA ASN A 34 -3.05 -3.71 -1.48
C ASN A 34 -3.11 -4.95 -2.34
N ALA A 35 -4.07 -5.02 -3.26
CA ALA A 35 -4.16 -6.16 -4.16
C ALA A 35 -2.90 -6.26 -5.02
N GLY A 36 -2.40 -5.10 -5.47
CA GLY A 36 -1.17 -5.09 -6.25
C GLY A 36 0.05 -5.43 -5.41
N VAL A 37 0.04 -5.01 -4.15
CA VAL A 37 1.15 -5.33 -3.25
C VAL A 37 1.22 -6.84 -3.03
N ILE A 38 0.08 -7.46 -2.82
CA ILE A 38 0.04 -8.90 -2.61
C ILE A 38 0.53 -9.63 -3.85
N ALA A 39 0.12 -9.17 -5.02
CA ALA A 39 0.55 -9.78 -6.27
C ALA A 39 2.08 -9.70 -6.41
N ARG A 40 2.67 -8.56 -6.03
CA ARG A 40 4.11 -8.41 -6.14
C ARG A 40 4.83 -9.31 -5.16
N ARG A 41 4.28 -9.48 -3.96
CA ARG A 41 4.90 -10.36 -3.00
C ARG A 41 4.91 -11.80 -3.49
N LEU A 42 3.83 -12.22 -4.14
CA LEU A 42 3.78 -13.57 -4.69
C LEU A 42 4.79 -13.74 -5.81
N GLU A 43 5.01 -12.69 -6.58
CA GLU A 43 6.02 -12.73 -7.62
C GLU A 43 7.41 -12.91 -7.02
N ASP A 44 7.67 -12.22 -5.93
CA ASP A 44 9.00 -12.29 -5.32
C ASP A 44 9.27 -13.61 -4.64
N LEU A 45 8.23 -14.40 -4.40
CA LEU A 45 8.41 -15.69 -3.78
C LEU A 45 8.77 -16.79 -4.76
N LYS A 46 8.69 -16.53 -6.02
CA LYS A 46 8.98 -17.54 -7.02
C LYS A 46 10.46 -17.84 -7.19
#